data_5f9f224eff93cf764b6f37199276e768
#
_entry.id   5f9f224eff93cf764b6f37199276e768
#
_cell.length_a   1.000
_cell.length_b   1.000
_cell.length_c   1.000
_cell.angle_alpha   90.00
_cell.angle_beta   90.00
_cell.angle_gamma   90.00
#
_symmetry.space_group_name_H-M   'P 1'
#
loop_
_entity.id
_entity.type
_entity.pdbx_description
1 polymer ?
#
loop_
_entity_poly.entity_id
_entity_poly.type
_entity_poly.pdbx_seq_one_letter_code
_entity_poly.pdbx_strand_id
1 'polypeptide(L)'
;MYITKLSTLSIMISSVLLTFGILSNPTISFSQQGQASEVIITLGAADEGNFEPYAPRAINIMPGSVVSWTNEDMTPHTVTANNNLFDAGPISPGDTFENVFDTPGELGYHCSIHPWMTGRVMVG
;
A
#
# COMPACT_ATOMS: atom_id res chain seq x y z
N MET A 1 -7.25 -20.93 -64.01
CA MET A 1 -6.06 -21.39 -63.65
C MET A 1 -5.23 -20.48 -62.93
N TYR A 2 -5.53 -19.41 -62.67
CA TYR A 2 -4.74 -18.53 -61.98
C TYR A 2 -5.13 -18.32 -60.61
N ILE A 3 -5.92 -19.06 -60.15
CA ILE A 3 -6.50 -18.73 -58.94
C ILE A 3 -5.74 -19.11 -57.80
N THR A 4 -4.92 -20.02 -57.96
CA THR A 4 -4.35 -20.66 -56.82
C THR A 4 -3.36 -19.86 -56.04
N LYS A 5 -2.99 -18.78 -56.54
CA LYS A 5 -1.90 -18.19 -55.89
C LYS A 5 -2.22 -17.39 -54.72
N LEU A 6 -3.39 -17.04 -54.61
CA LEU A 6 -3.69 -16.08 -53.59
C LEU A 6 -3.71 -16.60 -52.20
N SER A 7 -4.09 -17.77 -52.08
CA SER A 7 -4.34 -18.22 -50.70
C SER A 7 -3.08 -18.44 -49.91
N THR A 8 -2.05 -18.73 -50.56
CA THR A 8 -0.90 -19.07 -49.76
C THR A 8 -0.28 -17.90 -49.07
N LEU A 9 -0.48 -16.79 -49.67
CA LEU A 9 0.19 -15.70 -49.14
C LEU A 9 -0.32 -15.24 -47.81
N SER A 10 -1.55 -15.23 -47.67
CA SER A 10 -2.09 -14.71 -46.45
C SER A 10 -1.76 -15.56 -45.26
N ILE A 11 -1.56 -16.78 -45.49
CA ILE A 11 -1.33 -17.63 -44.35
C ILE A 11 0.02 -17.38 -43.73
N MET A 12 0.96 -17.14 -44.54
CA MET A 12 2.27 -16.97 -43.99
C MET A 12 2.37 -15.76 -43.14
N ILE A 13 1.72 -14.77 -43.52
CA ILE A 13 1.82 -13.55 -42.79
C ILE A 13 1.31 -13.67 -41.40
N SER A 14 0.22 -14.33 -41.28
CA SER A 14 -0.35 -14.37 -39.95
C SER A 14 0.48 -15.18 -38.99
N SER A 15 1.10 -16.21 -39.47
CA SER A 15 1.86 -17.02 -38.55
C SER A 15 3.11 -16.28 -38.07
N VAL A 16 3.66 -15.53 -38.90
CA VAL A 16 4.83 -14.81 -38.50
C VAL A 16 4.53 -13.79 -37.43
N LEU A 17 3.46 -13.14 -37.62
CA LEU A 17 3.08 -12.13 -36.66
C LEU A 17 2.85 -12.71 -35.28
N LEU A 18 2.23 -13.82 -35.26
CA LEU A 18 1.95 -14.40 -33.99
C LEU A 18 3.17 -14.74 -33.21
N THR A 19 4.06 -15.40 -33.84
CA THR A 19 5.21 -15.80 -33.12
C THR A 19 6.00 -14.64 -32.63
N PHE A 20 6.02 -13.61 -33.41
CA PHE A 20 6.83 -12.56 -33.01
C PHE A 20 6.29 -11.83 -31.83
N GLY A 21 5.06 -11.59 -31.83
CA GLY A 21 4.47 -10.82 -30.78
C GLY A 21 4.64 -11.43 -29.42
N ILE A 22 4.75 -12.73 -29.39
CA ILE A 22 4.79 -13.30 -28.11
C ILE A 22 6.08 -13.16 -27.45
N LEU A 23 7.09 -13.20 -28.20
CA LEU A 23 8.31 -13.25 -27.56
C LEU A 23 8.70 -12.06 -26.89
N SER A 24 8.16 -11.08 -27.28
CA SER A 24 8.75 -9.95 -26.87
C SER A 24 8.46 -9.52 -25.57
N ASN A 25 7.89 -10.24 -24.79
CA ASN A 25 7.64 -9.58 -23.71
C ASN A 25 8.15 -9.88 -22.60
N PRO A 26 8.20 -10.01 -21.97
CA PRO A 26 8.10 -10.13 -20.88
C PRO A 26 8.83 -9.70 -19.90
N THR A 27 9.34 -9.17 -19.66
CA THR A 27 10.00 -8.78 -18.62
C THR A 27 9.31 -7.80 -17.91
N ILE A 28 8.46 -8.10 -17.26
CA ILE A 28 7.92 -7.26 -16.32
C ILE A 28 8.80 -7.31 -15.18
N SER A 29 9.62 -6.43 -15.09
CA SER A 29 10.33 -6.27 -13.89
C SER A 29 9.35 -5.64 -12.94
N PHE A 30 8.90 -6.37 -12.07
CA PHE A 30 8.29 -5.80 -10.94
C PHE A 30 9.38 -5.23 -10.12
N SER A 31 9.63 -4.03 -10.29
CA SER A 31 10.33 -3.32 -9.27
C SER A 31 9.48 -3.52 -8.02
N GLN A 32 10.07 -3.96 -6.98
CA GLN A 32 9.38 -4.06 -5.73
C GLN A 32 9.10 -2.66 -5.27
N GLN A 33 8.03 -2.14 -5.75
CA GLN A 33 7.52 -0.92 -5.20
C GLN A 33 6.95 -1.26 -3.85
N GLY A 34 7.31 -0.50 -2.90
CA GLY A 34 6.78 -0.66 -1.57
C GLY A 34 5.27 -0.75 -1.63
N GLN A 35 4.76 -1.72 -0.96
CA GLN A 35 3.33 -1.97 -0.94
C GLN A 35 2.65 -0.86 -0.16
N ALA A 36 1.50 -0.46 -0.60
CA ALA A 36 0.66 0.45 0.17
C ALA A 36 -0.12 -0.37 1.19
N SER A 37 -0.12 0.07 2.43
CA SER A 37 -0.86 -0.57 3.52
C SER A 37 -1.71 0.48 4.21
N GLU A 38 -2.89 0.10 4.62
CA GLU A 38 -3.83 1.01 5.23
C GLU A 38 -4.13 0.61 6.67
N VAL A 39 -4.22 1.60 7.53
CA VAL A 39 -4.65 1.47 8.91
C VAL A 39 -5.83 2.41 9.11
N ILE A 40 -6.86 1.93 9.75
CA ILE A 40 -8.02 2.73 10.06
C ILE A 40 -7.95 3.16 11.53
N ILE A 41 -8.17 4.42 11.80
CA ILE A 41 -8.45 4.90 13.14
C ILE A 41 -9.93 4.68 13.34
N THR A 42 -10.27 3.73 14.17
CA THR A 42 -11.63 3.18 14.21
C THR A 42 -12.62 4.10 14.92
N LEU A 43 -13.89 3.92 14.60
CA LEU A 43 -14.94 4.64 15.34
C LEU A 43 -14.88 4.24 16.81
N GLY A 44 -14.85 5.21 17.68
CA GLY A 44 -14.69 4.96 19.11
C GLY A 44 -13.23 4.75 19.54
N ALA A 45 -12.29 5.15 18.72
CA ALA A 45 -10.87 4.97 19.02
C ALA A 45 -10.44 5.69 20.30
N ALA A 46 -11.12 6.75 20.66
CA ALA A 46 -10.82 7.50 21.88
C ALA A 46 -11.23 6.77 23.16
N ASP A 47 -12.00 5.69 23.06
CA ASP A 47 -12.45 4.97 24.22
C ASP A 47 -11.32 4.06 24.71
N GLU A 48 -10.99 4.16 26.00
CA GLU A 48 -9.96 3.31 26.61
C GLU A 48 -10.32 1.83 26.56
N GLY A 49 -11.61 1.51 26.44
CA GLY A 49 -12.05 0.14 26.29
C GLY A 49 -11.89 -0.43 24.89
N ASN A 50 -11.55 0.40 23.93
CA ASN A 50 -11.35 -0.07 22.57
C ASN A 50 -9.98 -0.72 22.44
N PHE A 51 -9.94 -2.02 22.24
CA PHE A 51 -8.68 -2.75 22.15
C PHE A 51 -8.05 -2.70 20.77
N GLU A 52 -8.71 -2.12 19.78
CA GLU A 52 -8.18 -1.96 18.43
C GLU A 52 -8.47 -0.57 17.89
N PRO A 53 -7.94 0.47 18.54
CA PRO A 53 -8.19 1.85 18.10
C PRO A 53 -7.54 2.16 16.75
N TYR A 54 -6.43 1.52 16.43
CA TYR A 54 -5.85 1.48 15.09
C TYR A 54 -6.06 0.06 14.55
N ALA A 55 -6.65 -0.07 13.40
CA ALA A 55 -6.95 -1.38 12.81
C ALA A 55 -6.35 -1.52 11.41
N PRO A 56 -5.47 -2.47 11.19
CA PRO A 56 -4.90 -3.38 12.19
C PRO A 56 -3.93 -2.66 13.12
N ARG A 57 -3.81 -3.17 14.33
CA ARG A 57 -2.96 -2.54 15.34
C ARG A 57 -1.48 -2.74 15.07
N ALA A 58 -1.12 -3.81 14.40
CA ALA A 58 0.24 -4.12 14.01
C ALA A 58 0.26 -4.54 12.56
N ILE A 59 1.20 -4.00 11.79
CA ILE A 59 1.36 -4.35 10.38
C ILE A 59 2.81 -4.69 10.07
N ASN A 60 2.98 -5.58 9.11
CA ASN A 60 4.29 -5.96 8.60
C ASN A 60 4.39 -5.44 7.18
N ILE A 61 5.43 -4.71 6.89
CA ILE A 61 5.64 -4.12 5.58
C ILE A 61 7.07 -4.29 5.13
N MET A 62 7.31 -4.10 3.83
CA MET A 62 8.65 -4.12 3.26
C MET A 62 9.24 -2.71 3.29
N PRO A 63 10.57 -2.58 3.34
CA PRO A 63 11.20 -1.27 3.21
C PRO A 63 10.75 -0.56 1.92
N GLY A 64 10.48 0.72 2.03
CA GLY A 64 9.96 1.53 0.92
C GLY A 64 8.45 1.56 0.83
N SER A 65 7.75 0.88 1.73
CA SER A 65 6.30 0.86 1.74
C SER A 65 5.72 2.15 2.29
N VAL A 66 4.53 2.49 1.82
CA VAL A 66 3.75 3.62 2.32
C VAL A 66 2.65 3.07 3.20
N VAL A 67 2.48 3.65 4.37
CA VAL A 67 1.35 3.34 5.24
C VAL A 67 0.48 4.57 5.33
N SER A 68 -0.83 4.39 5.18
CA SER A 68 -1.80 5.44 5.35
C SER A 68 -2.67 5.17 6.58
N TRP A 69 -2.99 6.23 7.30
CA TRP A 69 -3.92 6.16 8.43
C TRP A 69 -5.10 7.06 8.12
N THR A 70 -6.28 6.49 8.06
CA THR A 70 -7.51 7.25 7.80
C THR A 70 -8.35 7.33 9.08
N ASN A 71 -8.72 8.53 9.47
CA ASN A 71 -9.51 8.72 10.66
C ASN A 71 -11.00 8.55 10.37
N GLU A 72 -11.55 7.42 10.80
CA GLU A 72 -12.97 7.14 10.69
C GLU A 72 -13.72 7.39 12.01
N ASP A 73 -13.02 7.93 13.01
CA ASP A 73 -13.66 8.33 14.25
C ASP A 73 -14.25 9.75 14.11
N MET A 74 -15.00 10.15 15.09
CA MET A 74 -15.66 11.46 15.09
C MET A 74 -14.84 12.55 15.79
N THR A 75 -13.69 12.19 16.32
CA THR A 75 -12.78 13.12 17.00
C THR A 75 -11.42 13.11 16.34
N PRO A 76 -10.63 14.19 16.47
CA PRO A 76 -9.27 14.20 15.94
C PRO A 76 -8.36 13.23 16.68
N HIS A 77 -7.43 12.64 15.97
CA HIS A 77 -6.40 11.76 16.50
C HIS A 77 -5.05 12.08 15.88
N THR A 78 -3.99 11.58 16.46
CA THR A 78 -2.65 11.70 15.85
C THR A 78 -2.05 10.33 15.61
N VAL A 79 -1.02 10.30 14.79
CA VAL A 79 -0.15 9.16 14.61
C VAL A 79 1.24 9.68 14.87
N THR A 80 1.73 9.44 16.06
CA THR A 80 2.98 10.01 16.56
C THR A 80 3.94 8.88 16.89
N ALA A 81 5.09 8.84 16.24
CA ALA A 81 6.09 7.82 16.51
C ALA A 81 6.63 7.97 17.94
N ASN A 82 6.81 6.83 18.62
CA ASN A 82 7.35 6.85 19.98
C ASN A 82 8.78 7.41 20.04
N ASN A 83 9.52 7.29 18.95
CA ASN A 83 10.87 7.81 18.85
C ASN A 83 10.94 9.18 18.17
N ASN A 84 9.80 9.80 17.92
CA ASN A 84 9.68 11.12 17.30
C ASN A 84 10.15 11.20 15.85
N LEU A 85 10.29 10.08 15.15
CA LEU A 85 10.70 10.11 13.75
C LEU A 85 9.61 10.65 12.83
N PHE A 86 8.37 10.56 13.21
CA PHE A 86 7.27 11.19 12.48
C PHE A 86 6.14 11.57 13.44
N ASP A 87 5.37 12.55 13.04
CA ASP A 87 4.21 13.01 13.78
C ASP A 87 3.22 13.60 12.77
N ALA A 88 2.06 13.03 12.70
CA ALA A 88 1.03 13.50 11.78
C ALA A 88 0.41 14.81 12.21
N GLY A 89 0.53 15.15 13.48
CA GLY A 89 -0.30 16.19 14.05
C GLY A 89 -1.76 15.74 14.06
N PRO A 90 -2.71 16.61 14.38
CA PRO A 90 -4.12 16.25 14.44
C PRO A 90 -4.65 15.87 13.05
N ILE A 91 -5.21 14.66 12.96
CA ILE A 91 -5.89 14.15 11.78
C ILE A 91 -7.37 14.31 12.07
N SER A 92 -8.04 15.14 11.32
CA SER A 92 -9.47 15.38 11.49
C SER A 92 -10.30 14.19 11.00
N PRO A 93 -11.54 14.04 11.49
CA PRO A 93 -12.41 12.99 10.96
C PRO A 93 -12.51 13.04 9.45
N GLY A 94 -12.28 11.89 8.81
CA GLY A 94 -12.30 11.75 7.36
C GLY A 94 -10.98 12.01 6.67
N ASP A 95 -9.98 12.53 7.37
CA ASP A 95 -8.69 12.82 6.77
C ASP A 95 -7.73 11.64 6.88
N THR A 96 -6.70 11.65 6.06
CA THR A 96 -5.68 10.60 5.96
C THR A 96 -4.30 11.20 6.11
N PHE A 97 -3.44 10.50 6.85
CA PHE A 97 -2.02 10.79 6.97
C PHE A 97 -1.23 9.63 6.35
N GLU A 98 -0.17 9.94 5.63
CA GLU A 98 0.68 8.92 5.02
C GLU A 98 2.14 9.10 5.44
N ASN A 99 2.85 8.00 5.58
CA ASN A 99 4.28 8.01 5.86
C ASN A 99 4.97 6.86 5.13
N VAL A 100 6.18 7.13 4.63
CA VAL A 100 6.99 6.14 3.94
C VAL A 100 7.98 5.54 4.93
N PHE A 101 8.16 4.23 4.91
CA PHE A 101 9.05 3.53 5.83
C PHE A 101 10.16 2.83 5.04
N ASP A 102 11.35 3.43 5.06
CA ASP A 102 12.48 2.91 4.29
C ASP A 102 13.42 2.04 5.11
N THR A 103 13.46 2.21 6.40
CA THR A 103 14.45 1.58 7.27
C THR A 103 13.87 0.38 7.98
N PRO A 104 14.48 -0.80 7.89
CA PRO A 104 14.03 -1.96 8.65
C PRO A 104 14.05 -1.72 10.14
N GLY A 105 13.09 -2.31 10.84
CA GLY A 105 12.97 -2.20 12.28
C GLY A 105 11.52 -2.16 12.71
N GLU A 106 11.32 -2.08 14.01
CA GLU A 106 9.99 -1.97 14.60
C GLU A 106 9.80 -0.54 15.11
N LEU A 107 8.69 0.05 14.72
CA LEU A 107 8.36 1.41 15.11
C LEU A 107 7.00 1.40 15.78
N GLY A 108 6.98 1.70 17.06
CA GLY A 108 5.75 1.92 17.80
C GLY A 108 5.25 3.35 17.61
N TYR A 109 3.95 3.53 17.64
CA TYR A 109 3.33 4.84 17.58
C TYR A 109 2.12 4.91 18.49
N HIS A 110 1.67 6.12 18.75
CA HIS A 110 0.55 6.38 19.64
C HIS A 110 -0.20 7.63 19.18
N CYS A 111 -1.35 7.84 19.78
CA CYS A 111 -2.05 9.11 19.63
C CYS A 111 -1.62 10.02 20.79
N SER A 112 -1.14 11.22 20.50
CA SER A 112 -0.71 12.13 21.55
C SER A 112 -1.86 12.71 22.35
N ILE A 113 -3.06 12.71 21.78
CA ILE A 113 -4.27 13.20 22.46
C ILE A 113 -4.84 12.12 23.37
N HIS A 114 -4.72 10.85 22.97
CA HIS A 114 -5.25 9.70 23.68
C HIS A 114 -4.13 8.67 23.83
N PRO A 115 -3.24 8.82 24.81
CA PRO A 115 -1.98 8.04 24.85
C PRO A 115 -2.16 6.52 24.97
N TRP A 116 -3.34 6.05 25.35
CA TRP A 116 -3.62 4.63 25.40
C TRP A 116 -3.82 4.02 24.00
N MET A 117 -4.04 4.84 23.00
CA MET A 117 -4.12 4.38 21.63
C MET A 117 -2.72 4.11 21.11
N THR A 118 -2.41 2.86 20.84
CA THR A 118 -1.07 2.46 20.40
C THR A 118 -1.15 1.52 19.20
N GLY A 119 -0.15 1.58 18.36
CA GLY A 119 0.02 0.68 17.24
C GLY A 119 1.50 0.50 16.92
N ARG A 120 1.80 -0.34 15.94
CA ARG A 120 3.18 -0.55 15.52
C ARG A 120 3.29 -0.99 14.07
N VAL A 121 4.40 -0.61 13.48
CA VAL A 121 4.77 -0.98 12.11
C VAL A 121 6.07 -1.76 12.20
N MET A 122 6.10 -2.94 11.59
CA MET A 122 7.30 -3.75 11.49
C MET A 122 7.76 -3.73 10.05
N VAL A 123 8.96 -3.19 9.82
CA VAL A 123 9.56 -3.05 8.50
C VAL A 123 10.66 -4.07 8.38
N GLY A 124 10.55 -4.97 7.42
CA GLY A 124 11.55 -6.01 7.34
C GLY A 124 11.66 -6.75 6.04
#